data_7afbd462fa5ff9055845c700575588e8
#
_entry.id   7afbd462fa5ff9055845c700575588e8
#
_cell.length_a   1.000
_cell.length_b   1.000
_cell.length_c   1.000
_cell.angle_alpha   90.00
_cell.angle_beta   90.00
_cell.angle_gamma   90.00
#
_symmetry.space_group_name_H-M   'P 1'
#
loop_
_entity.id
_entity.type
_entity.pdbx_description
1 polymer ?
#
loop_
_entity_poly.entity_id
_entity_poly.type
_entity_poly.pdbx_seq_one_letter_code
_entity_poly.pdbx_strand_id
1 'polypeptide(L)'
;MNINDYLTYSATVTKENNFYIIKINSLEQETCTEDKDKIEYFAKSLILDYAESMIFLKRPIKPNKIKSQDNLLINMEYDFALKCMIRNIMYETTTRPSELASLLNISKQSVNNILNLKKKTNLDTLALCFNVLKRPLTIEA
;
A
#
# COMPACT_ATOMS: atom_id res chain seq x y z
N MET A 1 -5.62 -7.17 11.18
CA MET A 1 -5.06 -6.25 10.16
C MET A 1 -6.06 -5.14 9.90
N ASN A 2 -5.65 -3.90 10.13
CA ASN A 2 -6.54 -2.73 10.02
C ASN A 2 -6.21 -1.96 8.74
N ILE A 3 -7.22 -1.63 7.95
CA ILE A 3 -7.07 -0.86 6.71
C ILE A 3 -6.38 0.49 6.96
N ASN A 4 -6.65 1.13 8.10
CA ASN A 4 -6.06 2.42 8.42
C ASN A 4 -4.53 2.40 8.49
N ASP A 5 -3.95 1.24 8.78
CA ASP A 5 -2.50 1.07 8.82
C ASP A 5 -1.85 1.23 7.43
N TYR A 6 -2.63 1.07 6.37
CA TYR A 6 -2.16 1.19 4.99
C TYR A 6 -2.78 2.37 4.23
N LEU A 7 -3.78 3.03 4.81
CA LEU A 7 -4.42 4.20 4.21
C LEU A 7 -3.61 5.47 4.42
N THR A 8 -3.00 5.61 5.59
CA THR A 8 -2.34 6.86 5.97
C THR A 8 -0.93 6.56 6.47
N TYR A 9 0.03 7.23 5.86
CA TYR A 9 1.44 7.15 6.28
C TYR A 9 1.91 8.49 6.78
N SER A 10 2.66 8.50 7.87
CA SER A 10 3.26 9.72 8.39
C SER A 10 4.59 10.00 7.72
N ALA A 11 4.80 11.27 7.37
CA ALA A 11 6.02 11.74 6.75
C ALA A 11 6.58 12.91 7.52
N THR A 12 7.91 12.99 7.60
CA THR A 12 8.63 14.14 8.12
C THR A 12 9.25 14.89 6.96
N VAL A 13 9.00 16.20 6.92
CA VAL A 13 9.55 17.09 5.88
C VAL A 13 10.54 18.03 6.50
N THR A 14 11.77 18.02 6.00
CA THR A 14 12.83 18.96 6.39
C THR A 14 13.28 19.76 5.19
N LYS A 15 13.55 21.04 5.41
CA LYS A 15 14.07 21.90 4.35
C LYS A 15 15.59 22.04 4.51
N GLU A 16 16.33 21.65 3.48
CA GLU A 16 17.78 21.82 3.40
C GLU A 16 18.14 22.53 2.10
N ASN A 17 18.77 23.71 2.21
CA ASN A 17 19.06 24.56 1.06
C ASN A 17 17.75 24.86 0.28
N ASN A 18 17.69 24.45 -1.00
CA ASN A 18 16.52 24.64 -1.85
C ASN A 18 15.65 23.38 -1.96
N PHE A 19 15.94 22.34 -1.15
CA PHE A 19 15.25 21.06 -1.23
C PHE A 19 14.39 20.80 -0.02
N TYR A 20 13.25 20.17 -0.24
CA TYR A 20 12.42 19.58 0.79
C TYR A 20 12.70 18.09 0.82
N ILE A 21 13.23 17.61 1.94
CA ILE A 21 13.51 16.17 2.14
C ILE A 21 12.28 15.56 2.79
N ILE A 22 11.75 14.53 2.18
CA ILE A 22 10.52 13.85 2.61
C ILE A 22 10.90 12.45 3.06
N LYS A 23 10.68 12.16 4.34
CA LYS A 23 10.93 10.83 4.91
C LYS A 23 9.61 10.19 5.30
N ILE A 24 9.34 9.01 4.76
CA ILE A 24 8.20 8.20 5.21
C ILE A 24 8.67 7.38 6.40
N ASN A 25 8.22 7.76 7.59
CA ASN A 25 8.82 7.33 8.85
C ASN A 25 8.78 5.81 9.07
N SER A 26 7.63 5.17 8.85
CA SER A 26 7.49 3.73 9.07
C SER A 26 8.24 2.87 8.04
N LEU A 27 8.55 3.42 6.88
CA LEU A 27 9.16 2.69 5.78
C LEU A 27 10.65 2.93 5.66
N GLU A 28 11.18 3.92 6.39
CA GLU A 28 12.59 4.35 6.31
C GLU A 28 13.02 4.68 4.89
N GLN A 29 12.10 5.29 4.12
CA GLN A 29 12.33 5.70 2.73
C GLN A 29 12.34 7.21 2.65
N GLU A 30 13.21 7.76 1.82
CA GLU A 30 13.34 9.20 1.62
C GLU A 30 13.29 9.57 0.15
N THR A 31 12.77 10.75 -0.12
CA THR A 31 12.84 11.42 -1.42
C THR A 31 13.00 12.91 -1.20
N CYS A 32 13.15 13.66 -2.26
CA CYS A 32 13.25 15.12 -2.16
C CYS A 32 12.64 15.81 -3.37
N THR A 33 12.28 17.06 -3.18
CA THR A 33 11.78 17.92 -4.25
C THR A 33 12.17 19.38 -3.97
N GLU A 34 12.36 20.16 -5.03
CA GLU A 34 12.55 21.61 -4.90
C GLU A 34 11.19 22.32 -4.81
N ASP A 35 10.10 21.67 -5.24
CA ASP A 35 8.77 22.26 -5.33
C ASP A 35 7.93 21.86 -4.11
N LYS A 36 7.62 22.87 -3.27
CA LYS A 36 6.80 22.69 -2.07
C LYS A 36 5.41 22.11 -2.42
N ASP A 37 4.85 22.46 -3.56
CA ASP A 37 3.52 22.03 -3.96
C ASP A 37 3.49 20.57 -4.43
N LYS A 38 4.65 19.94 -4.62
CA LYS A 38 4.77 18.54 -5.04
C LYS A 38 5.17 17.59 -3.93
N ILE A 39 5.23 18.04 -2.70
CA ILE A 39 5.62 17.19 -1.55
C ILE A 39 4.71 15.98 -1.45
N GLU A 40 3.41 16.18 -1.46
CA GLU A 40 2.45 15.08 -1.35
C GLU A 40 2.55 14.10 -2.53
N TYR A 41 2.72 14.63 -3.73
CA TYR A 41 2.88 13.79 -4.94
C TYR A 41 4.10 12.88 -4.82
N PHE A 42 5.26 13.43 -4.44
CA PHE A 42 6.48 12.62 -4.28
C PHE A 42 6.39 11.65 -3.13
N ALA A 43 5.72 12.02 -2.03
CA ALA A 43 5.51 11.13 -0.90
C ALA A 43 4.64 9.93 -1.30
N LYS A 44 3.54 10.15 -2.02
CA LYS A 44 2.67 9.07 -2.52
C LYS A 44 3.42 8.16 -3.49
N SER A 45 4.19 8.75 -4.41
CA SER A 45 5.00 7.98 -5.37
C SER A 45 6.01 7.09 -4.65
N LEU A 46 6.63 7.59 -3.62
CA LEU A 46 7.60 6.84 -2.82
C LEU A 46 6.94 5.65 -2.11
N ILE A 47 5.78 5.86 -1.52
CA ILE A 47 5.02 4.79 -0.85
C ILE A 47 4.63 3.71 -1.87
N LEU A 48 4.12 4.12 -3.03
CA LEU A 48 3.74 3.20 -4.10
C LEU A 48 4.94 2.38 -4.60
N ASP A 49 6.05 3.03 -4.87
CA ASP A 49 7.28 2.37 -5.33
C ASP A 49 7.81 1.39 -4.28
N TYR A 50 7.75 1.76 -3.00
CA TYR A 50 8.12 0.88 -1.91
C TYR A 50 7.25 -0.38 -1.91
N ALA A 51 5.93 -0.22 -1.98
CA ALA A 51 5.01 -1.36 -1.96
C ALA A 51 5.24 -2.29 -3.16
N GLU A 52 5.45 -1.74 -4.35
CA GLU A 52 5.76 -2.53 -5.55
C GLU A 52 7.08 -3.30 -5.38
N SER A 53 8.08 -2.67 -4.77
CA SER A 53 9.37 -3.33 -4.50
C SER A 53 9.21 -4.50 -3.54
N MET A 54 8.38 -4.35 -2.51
CA MET A 54 8.11 -5.44 -1.56
C MET A 54 7.40 -6.60 -2.26
N ILE A 55 6.43 -6.31 -3.13
CA ILE A 55 5.74 -7.33 -3.92
C ILE A 55 6.75 -8.09 -4.80
N PHE A 56 7.63 -7.38 -5.48
CA PHE A 56 8.67 -7.98 -6.33
C PHE A 56 9.61 -8.87 -5.52
N LEU A 57 10.02 -8.41 -4.34
CA LEU A 57 10.93 -9.15 -3.45
C LEU A 57 10.22 -10.24 -2.65
N LYS A 58 8.91 -10.36 -2.76
CA LYS A 58 8.08 -11.30 -1.98
C LYS A 58 8.25 -11.09 -0.48
N ARG A 59 8.20 -9.83 -0.06
CA ARG A 59 8.30 -9.42 1.34
C ARG A 59 7.02 -8.69 1.77
N PRO A 60 6.67 -8.77 3.06
CA PRO A 60 5.50 -8.04 3.57
C PRO A 60 5.64 -6.53 3.40
N ILE A 61 4.55 -5.89 3.05
CA ILE A 61 4.47 -4.42 2.99
C ILE A 61 4.22 -3.91 4.40
N LYS A 62 5.12 -3.04 4.88
CA LYS A 62 5.02 -2.52 6.25
C LYS A 62 3.84 -1.54 6.38
N PRO A 63 3.05 -1.65 7.46
CA PRO A 63 2.03 -0.67 7.77
C PRO A 63 2.63 0.61 8.35
N ASN A 64 1.82 1.65 8.43
CA ASN A 64 2.18 2.85 9.17
C ASN A 64 1.93 2.62 10.67
N LYS A 65 3.00 2.55 11.45
CA LYS A 65 2.92 2.36 12.91
C LYS A 65 3.30 3.60 13.71
N ILE A 66 3.93 4.57 13.06
CA ILE A 66 4.37 5.80 13.71
C ILE A 66 3.26 6.84 13.58
N LYS A 67 2.60 7.14 14.69
CA LYS A 67 1.52 8.12 14.74
C LYS A 67 2.00 9.31 15.57
N SER A 68 2.59 10.30 14.89
CA SER A 68 2.98 11.56 15.52
C SER A 68 2.08 12.68 14.99
N GLN A 69 1.62 13.53 15.90
CA GLN A 69 0.76 14.66 15.54
C GLN A 69 1.51 15.77 14.78
N ASP A 70 2.85 15.80 14.90
CA ASP A 70 3.68 16.83 14.28
C ASP A 70 4.11 16.49 12.86
N ASN A 71 3.74 15.29 12.36
CA ASN A 71 4.10 14.83 11.03
C ASN A 71 3.02 15.13 10.00
N LEU A 72 3.46 15.27 8.76
CA LEU A 72 2.55 15.33 7.63
C LEU A 72 1.93 13.95 7.41
N LEU A 73 0.61 13.90 7.21
CA LEU A 73 -0.10 12.66 6.93
C LEU A 73 -0.32 12.52 5.43
N ILE A 74 0.12 11.41 4.87
CA ILE A 74 -0.03 11.09 3.45
C ILE A 74 -1.16 10.07 3.32
N ASN A 75 -2.23 10.47 2.67
CA ASN A 75 -3.41 9.62 2.48
C ASN A 75 -3.32 8.87 1.15
N MET A 76 -3.38 7.55 1.22
CA MET A 76 -3.39 6.67 0.05
C MET A 76 -4.84 6.32 -0.32
N GLU A 77 -5.04 5.79 -1.52
CA GLU A 77 -6.35 5.35 -1.99
C GLU A 77 -6.78 4.06 -1.26
N TYR A 78 -8.11 3.85 -1.12
CA TYR A 78 -8.64 2.66 -0.44
C TYR A 78 -8.21 1.36 -1.14
N ASP A 79 -8.26 1.33 -2.46
CA ASP A 79 -7.88 0.14 -3.20
C ASP A 79 -6.38 -0.18 -3.05
N PHE A 80 -5.52 0.83 -2.97
CA PHE A 80 -4.11 0.63 -2.64
C PHE A 80 -3.97 -0.08 -1.29
N ALA A 81 -4.62 0.44 -0.26
CA ALA A 81 -4.54 -0.13 1.09
C ALA A 81 -5.02 -1.58 1.13
N LEU A 82 -6.16 -1.86 0.50
CA LEU A 82 -6.73 -3.21 0.46
C LEU A 82 -5.83 -4.18 -0.33
N LYS A 83 -5.24 -3.74 -1.42
CA LYS A 83 -4.30 -4.57 -2.20
C LYS A 83 -3.05 -4.90 -1.41
N CYS A 84 -2.52 -3.96 -0.62
CA CYS A 84 -1.40 -4.22 0.28
C CYS A 84 -1.76 -5.30 1.32
N MET A 85 -2.94 -5.19 1.90
CA MET A 85 -3.43 -6.17 2.86
C MET A 85 -3.58 -7.55 2.24
N ILE A 86 -4.17 -7.63 1.04
CA ILE A 86 -4.33 -8.89 0.31
C ILE A 86 -2.97 -9.54 0.03
N ARG A 87 -2.01 -8.75 -0.45
CA ARG A 87 -0.65 -9.26 -0.69
C ARG A 87 -0.01 -9.80 0.58
N ASN A 88 -0.15 -9.10 1.69
CA ASN A 88 0.40 -9.55 2.98
C ASN A 88 -0.27 -10.85 3.45
N ILE A 89 -1.58 -10.98 3.27
CA ILE A 89 -2.29 -12.22 3.58
C ILE A 89 -1.78 -13.37 2.69
N MET A 90 -1.55 -13.12 1.41
CA MET A 90 -1.03 -14.12 0.48
C MET A 90 0.36 -14.61 0.92
N TYR A 91 1.23 -13.71 1.38
CA TYR A 91 2.54 -14.12 1.91
C TYR A 91 2.42 -14.92 3.19
N GLU A 92 1.59 -14.46 4.12
CA GLU A 92 1.36 -15.12 5.40
C GLU A 92 0.80 -16.52 5.23
N THR A 93 -0.10 -16.72 4.26
CA THR A 93 -0.73 -18.00 3.97
C THR A 93 -0.01 -18.81 2.90
N THR A 94 1.07 -18.29 2.35
CA THR A 94 1.82 -18.89 1.25
C THR A 94 0.94 -19.16 0.01
N THR A 95 0.02 -18.24 -0.27
CA THR A 95 -0.89 -18.33 -1.42
C THR A 95 -0.26 -17.62 -2.62
N ARG A 96 -0.09 -18.36 -3.72
CA ARG A 96 0.44 -17.80 -4.97
C ARG A 96 -0.68 -17.15 -5.80
N PRO A 97 -0.36 -16.21 -6.70
CA PRO A 97 -1.37 -15.62 -7.58
C PRO A 97 -2.17 -16.65 -8.38
N SER A 98 -1.54 -17.75 -8.82
CA SER A 98 -2.23 -18.82 -9.53
C SER A 98 -3.27 -19.53 -8.66
N GLU A 99 -2.99 -19.68 -7.37
CA GLU A 99 -3.92 -20.27 -6.41
C GLU A 99 -5.10 -19.33 -6.15
N LEU A 100 -4.84 -18.04 -6.01
CA LEU A 100 -5.91 -17.04 -5.87
C LEU A 100 -6.80 -17.03 -7.12
N ALA A 101 -6.21 -17.13 -8.31
CA ALA A 101 -6.95 -17.23 -9.57
C ALA A 101 -7.90 -18.44 -9.57
N SER A 102 -7.42 -19.59 -9.12
CA SER A 102 -8.24 -20.79 -8.99
C SER A 102 -9.40 -20.60 -8.00
N LEU A 103 -9.12 -20.01 -6.84
CA LEU A 103 -10.14 -19.74 -5.83
C LEU A 103 -11.22 -18.79 -6.31
N LEU A 104 -10.85 -17.81 -7.13
CA LEU A 104 -11.77 -16.82 -7.71
C LEU A 104 -12.40 -17.29 -9.00
N ASN A 105 -11.95 -18.42 -9.55
CA ASN A 105 -12.38 -18.96 -10.84
C ASN A 105 -12.18 -17.95 -12.00
N ILE A 106 -11.03 -17.35 -12.04
CA ILE A 106 -10.62 -16.38 -13.07
C ILE A 106 -9.20 -16.71 -13.55
N SER A 107 -8.75 -16.04 -14.61
CA SER A 107 -7.39 -16.23 -15.13
C SER A 107 -6.34 -15.61 -14.21
N LYS A 108 -5.11 -16.10 -14.30
CA LYS A 108 -3.96 -15.50 -13.61
C LYS A 108 -3.75 -14.04 -14.06
N GLN A 109 -3.97 -13.77 -15.34
CA GLN A 109 -3.90 -12.40 -15.88
C GLN A 109 -4.90 -11.47 -15.18
N SER A 110 -6.12 -11.94 -14.96
CA SER A 110 -7.15 -11.17 -14.24
C SER A 110 -6.73 -10.88 -12.80
N VAL A 111 -6.13 -11.85 -12.10
CA VAL A 111 -5.60 -11.63 -10.76
C VAL A 111 -4.50 -10.57 -10.76
N ASN A 112 -3.58 -10.64 -11.71
CA ASN A 112 -2.51 -9.64 -11.83
C ASN A 112 -3.07 -8.23 -12.03
N ASN A 113 -4.14 -8.11 -12.83
CA ASN A 113 -4.83 -6.83 -13.03
C ASN A 113 -5.52 -6.33 -11.75
N ILE A 114 -6.20 -7.21 -11.04
CA ILE A 114 -6.90 -6.88 -9.79
C ILE A 114 -5.90 -6.38 -8.74
N LEU A 115 -4.74 -7.02 -8.62
CA LEU A 115 -3.75 -6.72 -7.60
C LEU A 115 -2.73 -5.65 -8.00
N ASN A 116 -2.84 -5.12 -9.23
CA ASN A 116 -1.92 -4.08 -9.70
C ASN A 116 -2.16 -2.77 -8.94
N LEU A 117 -1.15 -2.31 -8.20
CA LEU A 117 -1.25 -1.12 -7.37
C LEU A 117 -1.49 0.17 -8.17
N LYS A 118 -1.15 0.17 -9.45
CA LYS A 118 -1.33 1.34 -10.33
C LYS A 118 -2.69 1.40 -11.00
N LYS A 119 -3.50 0.35 -10.88
CA LYS A 119 -4.84 0.28 -11.46
C LYS A 119 -5.89 0.40 -10.39
N LYS A 120 -7.01 1.05 -10.73
CA LYS A 120 -8.15 1.11 -9.85
C LYS A 120 -8.92 -0.23 -9.90
N THR A 121 -9.28 -0.76 -8.73
CA THR A 121 -10.10 -1.97 -8.61
C THR A 121 -11.25 -1.67 -7.67
N ASN A 122 -12.46 -2.09 -8.02
CA ASN A 122 -13.61 -1.80 -7.19
C ASN A 122 -13.59 -2.62 -5.90
N LEU A 123 -14.27 -2.08 -4.89
CA LEU A 123 -14.30 -2.67 -3.55
C LEU A 123 -14.90 -4.07 -3.54
N ASP A 124 -15.94 -4.32 -4.33
CA ASP A 124 -16.61 -5.63 -4.37
C ASP A 124 -15.63 -6.73 -4.82
N THR A 125 -14.83 -6.46 -5.83
CA THR A 125 -13.81 -7.40 -6.32
C THR A 125 -12.76 -7.67 -5.26
N LEU A 126 -12.29 -6.63 -4.57
CA LEU A 126 -11.30 -6.78 -3.51
C LEU A 126 -11.88 -7.54 -2.31
N ALA A 127 -13.15 -7.30 -1.97
CA ALA A 127 -13.83 -8.03 -0.90
C ALA A 127 -13.91 -9.54 -1.19
N LEU A 128 -14.13 -9.91 -2.45
CA LEU A 128 -14.10 -11.32 -2.84
C LEU A 128 -12.74 -11.96 -2.58
N CYS A 129 -11.64 -11.25 -2.80
CA CYS A 129 -10.30 -11.75 -2.50
C CYS A 129 -10.15 -12.06 -1.01
N PHE A 130 -10.61 -11.16 -0.13
CA PHE A 130 -10.58 -11.41 1.31
C PHE A 130 -11.41 -12.65 1.69
N ASN A 131 -12.58 -12.80 1.09
CA ASN A 131 -13.47 -13.94 1.38
C ASN A 131 -12.83 -15.28 0.99
N VAL A 132 -12.26 -15.38 -0.21
CA VAL A 132 -11.68 -16.65 -0.68
C VAL A 132 -10.36 -16.96 0.06
N LEU A 133 -9.69 -15.96 0.59
CA LEU A 133 -8.52 -16.14 1.45
C LEU A 133 -8.91 -16.44 2.90
N LYS A 134 -10.20 -16.50 3.19
CA LYS A 134 -10.76 -16.76 4.53
C LYS A 134 -10.31 -15.73 5.58
N ARG A 135 -10.15 -14.49 5.14
CA ARG A 135 -9.84 -13.33 5.98
C ARG A 135 -10.88 -12.26 5.69
N PRO A 136 -12.08 -12.34 6.29
CA PRO A 136 -13.15 -11.36 5.99
C PRO A 136 -12.67 -9.93 6.27
N LEU A 137 -13.03 -9.03 5.35
CA LEU A 137 -12.67 -7.63 5.47
C LEU A 137 -13.46 -7.00 6.61
N THR A 138 -12.75 -6.45 7.59
CA THR A 138 -13.31 -5.66 8.68
C THR A 138 -12.75 -4.24 8.57
N ILE A 139 -13.67 -3.27 8.51
CA ILE A 139 -13.28 -1.85 8.49
C ILE A 139 -13.64 -1.27 9.85
N GLU A 140 -12.63 -0.86 10.60
CA GLU A 140 -12.82 -0.21 11.89
C GLU A 140 -12.67 1.31 11.74
N ALA A 141 -13.60 2.02 12.32
CA ALA A 141 -13.57 3.48 12.32
C ALA A 141 -12.49 4.04 13.25
#